data_7c817b670bbc9bf61f5e06f8c1c0f1ea
#
_entry.id   7c817b670bbc9bf61f5e06f8c1c0f1ea
#
_cell.length_a   1.000
_cell.length_b   1.000
_cell.length_c   1.000
_cell.angle_alpha   90.00
_cell.angle_beta   90.00
_cell.angle_gamma   90.00
#
_symmetry.space_group_name_H-M   'P 1'
#
loop_
_entity.id
_entity.type
_entity.pdbx_description
1 polymer ?
#
loop_
_entity_poly.entity_id
_entity_poly.type
_entity_poly.pdbx_seq_one_letter_code
_entity_poly.pdbx_strand_id
1 'polypeptide(L)'
;MLRRLEGLPPLVLAAECDQLKDRLASVARGEAFLLQGGDCAETFAGTTAETIRGKFRTLLQMAVVLTYAASVPVVKVGRMAGQFGKPRSAATEVRDGVELPSYRGDAVNGLEFTATARTPDPRRLLEAYNCSSATLNVCRAFAGGGYADLRQVHAWNQDFVAGSPAGQRYERLAEEIDRAIAFMHACGADPDQFRAVEFYSSHEALLLDYEQALTRTDARTGQAYDSSAHLLWIGERTRDPGGAHVEFARQIQTPSPSRSARPSPLRTCSR
;
A
#
# COMPACT_ATOMS: atom_id res chain seq x y z
N MET A 1 8.72 8.47 -23.64
CA MET A 1 8.42 8.45 -22.19
C MET A 1 8.77 7.08 -21.61
N LEU A 2 8.21 5.98 -22.12
CA LEU A 2 8.42 4.62 -21.59
C LEU A 2 9.90 4.22 -21.53
N ARG A 3 10.68 4.41 -22.58
CA ARG A 3 12.14 4.17 -22.56
C ARG A 3 12.88 4.90 -21.44
N ARG A 4 12.38 6.04 -21.00
CA ARG A 4 12.95 6.78 -19.88
C ARG A 4 12.65 6.08 -18.55
N LEU A 5 11.42 5.58 -18.37
CA LEU A 5 11.04 4.78 -17.20
C LEU A 5 11.83 3.47 -17.13
N GLU A 6 12.01 2.79 -18.27
CA GLU A 6 12.82 1.55 -18.36
C GLU A 6 14.26 1.75 -17.87
N GLY A 7 14.83 2.94 -18.07
CA GLY A 7 16.17 3.30 -17.61
C GLY A 7 16.27 3.73 -16.14
N LEU A 8 15.15 3.87 -15.43
CA LEU A 8 15.17 4.27 -14.02
C LEU A 8 15.40 3.08 -13.08
N PRO A 9 15.92 3.32 -11.86
CA PRO A 9 16.05 2.28 -10.84
C PRO A 9 14.71 1.60 -10.50
N PRO A 10 14.71 0.33 -10.06
CA PRO A 10 13.53 -0.30 -9.55
C PRO A 10 13.06 0.41 -8.26
N LEU A 11 11.76 0.55 -8.07
CA LEU A 11 11.18 1.12 -6.84
C LEU A 11 11.24 0.12 -5.69
N VAL A 12 11.08 -1.16 -5.99
CA VAL A 12 11.23 -2.27 -5.05
C VAL A 12 12.10 -3.37 -5.65
N LEU A 13 12.71 -4.20 -4.79
CA LEU A 13 13.59 -5.29 -5.22
C LEU A 13 12.83 -6.61 -5.28
N ALA A 14 13.26 -7.53 -6.14
CA ALA A 14 12.71 -8.88 -6.24
C ALA A 14 12.72 -9.61 -4.90
N ALA A 15 13.79 -9.47 -4.11
CA ALA A 15 13.89 -10.08 -2.78
C ALA A 15 12.81 -9.57 -1.80
N GLU A 16 12.43 -8.29 -1.88
CA GLU A 16 11.35 -7.73 -1.04
C GLU A 16 9.98 -8.33 -1.45
N CYS A 17 9.78 -8.55 -2.76
CA CYS A 17 8.58 -9.24 -3.28
C CYS A 17 8.51 -10.69 -2.81
N ASP A 18 9.63 -11.42 -2.84
CA ASP A 18 9.70 -12.81 -2.38
C ASP A 18 9.45 -12.90 -0.87
N GLN A 19 10.03 -11.99 -0.08
CA GLN A 19 9.75 -11.90 1.35
C GLN A 19 8.25 -11.68 1.60
N LEU A 20 7.60 -10.81 0.84
CA LEU A 20 6.15 -10.61 0.98
C LEU A 20 5.37 -11.87 0.61
N LYS A 21 5.77 -12.64 -0.43
CA LYS A 21 5.13 -13.94 -0.75
C LYS A 21 5.16 -14.89 0.43
N ASP A 22 6.30 -15.00 1.11
CA ASP A 22 6.45 -15.88 2.28
C ASP A 22 5.50 -15.43 3.42
N ARG A 23 5.40 -14.12 3.64
CA ARG A 23 4.44 -13.55 4.60
C ARG A 23 2.98 -13.83 4.21
N LEU A 24 2.64 -13.69 2.94
CA LEU A 24 1.30 -14.00 2.43
C LEU A 24 0.98 -15.50 2.52
N ALA A 25 1.97 -16.36 2.34
CA ALA A 25 1.80 -17.80 2.56
C ALA A 25 1.45 -18.11 4.04
N SER A 26 2.09 -17.42 5.00
CA SER A 26 1.72 -17.54 6.43
C SER A 26 0.30 -17.04 6.69
N VAL A 27 -0.14 -15.95 6.03
CA VAL A 27 -1.54 -15.48 6.10
C VAL A 27 -2.50 -16.55 5.56
N ALA A 28 -2.17 -17.19 4.44
CA ALA A 28 -3.00 -18.24 3.85
C ALA A 28 -3.16 -19.47 4.76
N ARG A 29 -2.15 -19.77 5.60
CA ARG A 29 -2.20 -20.84 6.62
C ARG A 29 -2.89 -20.41 7.92
N GLY A 30 -3.32 -19.14 8.05
CA GLY A 30 -3.91 -18.63 9.29
C GLY A 30 -2.90 -18.30 10.39
N GLU A 31 -1.62 -18.27 10.09
CA GLU A 31 -0.51 -17.98 11.01
C GLU A 31 -0.20 -16.48 11.14
N ALA A 32 -0.77 -15.65 10.28
CA ALA A 32 -0.62 -14.21 10.26
C ALA A 32 -1.90 -13.55 9.73
N PHE A 33 -2.03 -12.23 9.93
CA PHE A 33 -3.13 -11.42 9.42
C PHE A 33 -2.61 -10.42 8.38
N LEU A 34 -3.31 -10.24 7.26
CA LEU A 34 -2.99 -9.23 6.26
C LEU A 34 -3.78 -7.94 6.53
N LEU A 35 -3.09 -6.87 6.88
CA LEU A 35 -3.64 -5.52 6.92
C LEU A 35 -3.23 -4.76 5.66
N GLN A 36 -4.20 -4.50 4.77
CA GLN A 36 -3.98 -3.64 3.61
C GLN A 36 -4.89 -2.41 3.70
N GLY A 37 -4.32 -1.22 3.61
CA GLY A 37 -5.06 0.03 3.68
C GLY A 37 -4.35 1.19 2.98
N GLY A 38 -5.09 2.27 2.71
CA GLY A 38 -4.59 3.48 2.08
C GLY A 38 -5.62 4.15 1.18
N ASP A 39 -5.18 5.01 0.27
CA ASP A 39 -6.05 5.84 -0.56
C ASP A 39 -6.71 5.07 -1.71
N CYS A 40 -7.90 5.51 -2.12
CA CYS A 40 -8.54 5.04 -3.36
C CYS A 40 -7.76 5.48 -4.61
N ALA A 41 -7.20 6.67 -4.58
CA ALA A 41 -6.27 7.20 -5.56
C ALA A 41 -5.40 8.26 -4.88
N GLU A 42 -4.10 8.18 -5.08
CA GLU A 42 -3.15 9.19 -4.64
C GLU A 42 -3.12 10.36 -5.62
N THR A 43 -2.71 11.53 -5.13
CA THR A 43 -2.46 12.72 -5.95
C THR A 43 -0.99 13.15 -5.81
N PHE A 44 -0.43 13.78 -6.84
CA PHE A 44 0.92 14.33 -6.75
C PHE A 44 1.04 15.37 -5.65
N ALA A 45 0.04 16.25 -5.54
CA ALA A 45 -0.03 17.25 -4.47
C ALA A 45 -0.12 16.64 -3.06
N GLY A 46 -0.67 15.44 -2.94
CA GLY A 46 -0.75 14.67 -1.69
C GLY A 46 0.56 13.95 -1.31
N THR A 47 1.59 14.00 -2.14
CA THR A 47 2.90 13.39 -1.85
C THR A 47 3.73 14.33 -0.97
N THR A 48 3.31 14.48 0.28
CA THR A 48 3.99 15.30 1.29
C THR A 48 4.47 14.43 2.45
N ALA A 49 5.55 14.86 3.13
CA ALA A 49 6.07 14.15 4.29
C ALA A 49 5.01 13.96 5.39
N GLU A 50 4.14 14.94 5.59
CA GLU A 50 3.06 14.90 6.58
C GLU A 50 2.01 13.86 6.21
N THR A 51 1.53 13.87 4.96
CA THR A 51 0.53 12.90 4.46
C THR A 51 1.07 11.48 4.51
N ILE A 52 2.31 11.25 4.07
CA ILE A 52 2.96 9.94 4.11
C ILE A 52 3.09 9.45 5.55
N ARG A 53 3.56 10.32 6.45
CA ARG A 53 3.68 10.03 7.88
C ARG A 53 2.33 9.67 8.50
N GLY A 54 1.28 10.43 8.21
CA GLY A 54 -0.06 10.19 8.73
C GLY A 54 -0.62 8.83 8.32
N LYS A 55 -0.50 8.45 7.05
CA LYS A 55 -0.92 7.15 6.53
C LYS A 55 -0.13 6.00 7.17
N PHE A 56 1.19 6.14 7.20
CA PHE A 56 2.09 5.14 7.80
C PHE A 56 1.77 4.93 9.29
N ARG A 57 1.64 6.03 10.05
CA ARG A 57 1.23 6.03 11.46
C ARG A 57 -0.10 5.28 11.66
N THR A 58 -1.13 5.59 10.88
CA THR A 58 -2.45 4.96 10.98
C THR A 58 -2.37 3.44 10.77
N LEU A 59 -1.64 2.99 9.74
CA LEU A 59 -1.46 1.56 9.48
C LEU A 59 -0.71 0.85 10.62
N LEU A 60 0.31 1.48 11.20
CA LEU A 60 1.03 0.92 12.34
C LEU A 60 0.13 0.83 13.59
N GLN A 61 -0.64 1.87 13.88
CA GLN A 61 -1.58 1.87 14.99
C GLN A 61 -2.60 0.74 14.87
N MET A 62 -3.19 0.57 13.68
CA MET A 62 -4.11 -0.54 13.39
C MET A 62 -3.42 -1.90 13.54
N ALA A 63 -2.17 -2.03 13.04
CA ALA A 63 -1.43 -3.27 13.12
C ALA A 63 -1.13 -3.69 14.56
N VAL A 64 -0.76 -2.76 15.45
CA VAL A 64 -0.52 -3.05 16.87
C VAL A 64 -1.78 -3.58 17.54
N VAL A 65 -2.92 -2.92 17.32
CA VAL A 65 -4.23 -3.36 17.86
C VAL A 65 -4.59 -4.76 17.38
N LEU A 66 -4.44 -5.00 16.08
CA LEU A 66 -4.74 -6.31 15.47
C LEU A 66 -3.80 -7.40 15.97
N THR A 67 -2.50 -7.10 16.08
CA THR A 67 -1.52 -8.05 16.61
C THR A 67 -1.88 -8.46 18.05
N TYR A 68 -2.20 -7.48 18.89
CA TYR A 68 -2.61 -7.75 20.27
C TYR A 68 -3.91 -8.56 20.33
N ALA A 69 -4.95 -8.13 19.59
CA ALA A 69 -6.28 -8.75 19.66
C ALA A 69 -6.31 -10.18 19.08
N ALA A 70 -5.54 -10.44 18.02
CA ALA A 70 -5.52 -11.73 17.34
C ALA A 70 -4.38 -12.65 17.79
N SER A 71 -3.40 -12.13 18.53
CA SER A 71 -2.18 -12.84 18.96
C SER A 71 -1.41 -13.50 17.81
N VAL A 72 -1.47 -12.89 16.61
CA VAL A 72 -0.74 -13.32 15.42
C VAL A 72 -0.02 -12.13 14.78
N PRO A 73 1.09 -12.36 14.06
CA PRO A 73 1.77 -11.29 13.31
C PRO A 73 0.84 -10.63 12.30
N VAL A 74 1.01 -9.31 12.11
CA VAL A 74 0.28 -8.55 11.08
C VAL A 74 1.23 -8.14 9.96
N VAL A 75 0.94 -8.60 8.74
CA VAL A 75 1.61 -8.19 7.50
C VAL A 75 1.01 -6.86 7.07
N LYS A 76 1.83 -5.81 7.01
CA LYS A 76 1.39 -4.43 6.74
C LYS A 76 1.66 -4.06 5.30
N VAL A 77 0.60 -3.82 4.53
CA VAL A 77 0.66 -3.44 3.13
C VAL A 77 -0.05 -2.10 2.94
N GLY A 78 0.70 -1.07 2.62
CA GLY A 78 0.15 0.25 2.32
C GLY A 78 -0.31 0.34 0.87
N ARG A 79 -1.55 0.78 0.65
CA ARG A 79 -2.00 1.24 -0.67
C ARG A 79 -1.50 2.67 -0.85
N MET A 80 -0.22 2.78 -1.17
CA MET A 80 0.51 4.02 -1.32
C MET A 80 1.78 3.80 -2.16
N ALA A 81 2.36 4.88 -2.65
CA ALA A 81 3.52 4.86 -3.54
C ALA A 81 3.25 4.19 -4.91
N GLY A 82 2.13 4.55 -5.55
CA GLY A 82 1.81 4.02 -6.87
C GLY A 82 0.35 4.14 -7.31
N GLN A 83 -0.60 4.37 -6.39
CA GLN A 83 -2.01 4.44 -6.75
C GLN A 83 -2.39 5.79 -7.38
N PHE A 84 -1.63 6.26 -8.38
CA PHE A 84 -1.91 7.48 -9.13
C PHE A 84 -2.84 7.27 -10.34
N GLY A 85 -3.19 6.03 -10.66
CA GLY A 85 -4.26 5.67 -11.58
C GLY A 85 -5.60 5.53 -10.87
N LYS A 86 -6.70 5.98 -11.49
CA LYS A 86 -8.06 5.86 -10.97
C LYS A 86 -8.96 5.17 -11.98
N PRO A 87 -9.48 3.95 -11.67
CA PRO A 87 -10.40 3.28 -12.57
C PRO A 87 -11.73 4.04 -12.67
N ARG A 88 -12.24 4.20 -13.91
CA ARG A 88 -13.51 4.89 -14.19
C ARG A 88 -14.40 4.04 -15.05
N SER A 89 -15.69 4.06 -14.75
CA SER A 89 -16.73 3.38 -15.56
C SER A 89 -17.14 4.21 -16.77
N ALA A 90 -17.18 5.56 -16.63
CA ALA A 90 -17.51 6.47 -17.73
C ALA A 90 -16.24 7.07 -18.35
N ALA A 91 -16.25 7.20 -19.67
CA ALA A 91 -15.16 7.83 -20.41
C ALA A 91 -15.12 9.36 -20.18
N THR A 92 -16.29 9.97 -19.98
CA THR A 92 -16.49 11.42 -19.84
C THR A 92 -17.26 11.75 -18.56
N GLU A 93 -17.16 13.00 -18.13
CA GLU A 93 -17.94 13.64 -17.06
C GLU A 93 -18.61 14.89 -17.62
N VAL A 94 -19.85 15.16 -17.19
CA VAL A 94 -20.60 16.38 -17.57
C VAL A 94 -20.78 17.24 -16.34
N ARG A 95 -20.40 18.52 -16.41
CA ARG A 95 -20.66 19.53 -15.38
C ARG A 95 -21.14 20.82 -16.06
N ASP A 96 -22.24 21.37 -15.61
CA ASP A 96 -22.81 22.62 -16.14
C ASP A 96 -22.96 22.62 -17.66
N GLY A 97 -23.36 21.48 -18.24
CA GLY A 97 -23.54 21.29 -19.69
C GLY A 97 -22.25 21.13 -20.49
N VAL A 98 -21.08 21.16 -19.87
CA VAL A 98 -19.78 20.91 -20.50
C VAL A 98 -19.39 19.46 -20.30
N GLU A 99 -19.07 18.77 -21.38
CA GLU A 99 -18.58 17.39 -21.37
C GLU A 99 -17.06 17.36 -21.56
N LEU A 100 -16.34 16.71 -20.62
CA LEU A 100 -14.89 16.53 -20.67
C LEU A 100 -14.50 15.08 -20.33
N PRO A 101 -13.31 14.61 -20.72
CA PRO A 101 -12.78 13.32 -20.28
C PRO A 101 -12.83 13.17 -18.75
N SER A 102 -13.19 11.97 -18.27
CA SER A 102 -13.15 11.66 -16.84
C SER A 102 -11.75 11.84 -16.27
N TYR A 103 -11.66 12.30 -15.03
CA TYR A 103 -10.41 12.23 -14.26
C TYR A 103 -10.02 10.79 -14.02
N ARG A 104 -8.88 10.35 -14.57
CA ARG A 104 -8.37 8.97 -14.50
C ARG A 104 -7.18 8.80 -13.55
N GLY A 105 -6.96 9.76 -12.68
CA GLY A 105 -5.83 9.82 -11.75
C GLY A 105 -4.68 10.66 -12.30
N ASP A 106 -3.86 11.15 -11.38
CA ASP A 106 -2.78 12.08 -11.69
C ASP A 106 -1.74 11.52 -12.66
N ALA A 107 -1.57 10.20 -12.71
CA ALA A 107 -0.70 9.55 -13.71
C ALA A 107 -1.22 9.68 -15.15
N VAL A 108 -2.49 10.04 -15.36
CA VAL A 108 -3.12 10.14 -16.67
C VAL A 108 -3.44 11.60 -17.04
N ASN A 109 -4.20 12.31 -16.19
CA ASN A 109 -4.67 13.67 -16.45
C ASN A 109 -4.89 14.45 -15.15
N GLY A 110 -5.16 15.76 -15.25
CA GLY A 110 -5.37 16.64 -14.11
C GLY A 110 -6.77 16.53 -13.49
N LEU A 111 -6.87 16.91 -12.22
CA LEU A 111 -8.12 16.87 -11.45
C LEU A 111 -9.09 18.00 -11.84
N GLU A 112 -8.55 19.16 -12.25
CA GLU A 112 -9.34 20.33 -12.60
C GLU A 112 -10.27 20.03 -13.77
N PHE A 113 -11.50 20.58 -13.73
CA PHE A 113 -12.49 20.37 -14.79
C PHE A 113 -12.30 21.39 -15.91
N THR A 114 -11.16 21.29 -16.62
CA THR A 114 -10.82 22.09 -17.81
C THR A 114 -10.34 21.19 -18.93
N ALA A 115 -10.54 21.60 -20.18
CA ALA A 115 -10.11 20.80 -21.35
C ALA A 115 -8.60 20.50 -21.31
N THR A 116 -7.78 21.48 -20.93
CA THR A 116 -6.33 21.32 -20.81
C THR A 116 -5.94 20.31 -19.74
N ALA A 117 -6.50 20.42 -18.52
CA ALA A 117 -6.19 19.53 -17.42
C ALA A 117 -6.65 18.09 -17.68
N ARG A 118 -7.80 17.92 -18.37
CA ARG A 118 -8.38 16.62 -18.66
C ARG A 118 -7.77 15.91 -19.88
N THR A 119 -6.91 16.58 -20.64
CA THR A 119 -6.14 15.96 -21.71
C THR A 119 -5.08 15.00 -21.12
N PRO A 120 -5.07 13.71 -21.51
CA PRO A 120 -4.04 12.77 -21.05
C PRO A 120 -2.63 13.22 -21.45
N ASP A 121 -1.68 13.10 -20.52
CA ASP A 121 -0.28 13.46 -20.76
C ASP A 121 0.66 12.32 -20.29
N PRO A 122 1.32 11.61 -21.21
CA PRO A 122 2.25 10.52 -20.84
C PRO A 122 3.43 10.96 -19.96
N ARG A 123 3.77 12.25 -19.91
CA ARG A 123 4.85 12.76 -19.03
C ARG A 123 4.52 12.61 -17.56
N ARG A 124 3.24 12.52 -17.22
CA ARG A 124 2.74 12.32 -15.85
C ARG A 124 3.14 10.97 -15.26
N LEU A 125 3.43 9.95 -16.10
CA LEU A 125 3.98 8.67 -15.64
C LEU A 125 5.35 8.81 -14.96
N LEU A 126 6.19 9.74 -15.44
CA LEU A 126 7.47 10.01 -14.81
C LEU A 126 7.30 10.71 -13.46
N GLU A 127 6.32 11.61 -13.35
CA GLU A 127 6.00 12.26 -12.09
C GLU A 127 5.42 11.25 -11.08
N ALA A 128 4.57 10.32 -11.54
CA ALA A 128 4.10 9.21 -10.72
C ALA A 128 5.25 8.36 -10.16
N TYR A 129 6.25 8.03 -10.99
CA TYR A 129 7.45 7.35 -10.55
C TYR A 129 8.22 8.15 -9.48
N ASN A 130 8.43 9.45 -9.71
CA ASN A 130 9.15 10.31 -8.76
C ASN A 130 8.42 10.42 -7.41
N CYS A 131 7.10 10.59 -7.43
CA CYS A 131 6.27 10.60 -6.23
C CYS A 131 6.30 9.25 -5.50
N SER A 132 6.24 8.13 -6.24
CA SER A 132 6.36 6.78 -5.69
C SER A 132 7.71 6.56 -5.03
N SER A 133 8.80 6.95 -5.70
CA SER A 133 10.16 6.86 -5.18
C SER A 133 10.34 7.67 -3.89
N ALA A 134 9.87 8.92 -3.88
CA ALA A 134 9.92 9.78 -2.70
C ALA A 134 9.13 9.17 -1.53
N THR A 135 7.92 8.67 -1.79
CA THR A 135 7.07 8.02 -0.78
C THR A 135 7.74 6.77 -0.20
N LEU A 136 8.29 5.89 -1.04
CA LEU A 136 8.98 4.68 -0.58
C LEU A 136 10.23 5.01 0.23
N ASN A 137 11.00 6.02 -0.18
CA ASN A 137 12.16 6.48 0.58
C ASN A 137 11.77 6.92 2.00
N VAL A 138 10.72 7.72 2.15
CA VAL A 138 10.19 8.14 3.46
C VAL A 138 9.68 6.93 4.26
N CYS A 139 8.94 6.00 3.63
CA CYS A 139 8.47 4.79 4.30
C CYS A 139 9.62 3.93 4.82
N ARG A 140 10.67 3.72 4.01
CA ARG A 140 11.88 2.97 4.43
C ARG A 140 12.61 3.67 5.58
N ALA A 141 12.74 4.99 5.52
CA ALA A 141 13.34 5.76 6.61
C ALA A 141 12.54 5.62 7.91
N PHE A 142 11.22 5.62 7.85
CA PHE A 142 10.37 5.41 9.02
C PHE A 142 10.41 3.97 9.52
N ALA A 143 10.38 2.99 8.62
CA ALA A 143 10.41 1.57 8.96
C ALA A 143 11.74 1.13 9.61
N GLY A 144 12.86 1.65 9.12
CA GLY A 144 14.21 1.30 9.63
C GLY A 144 14.79 2.25 10.65
N GLY A 145 14.30 3.49 10.74
CA GLY A 145 14.89 4.57 11.53
C GLY A 145 14.40 4.67 12.99
N GLY A 146 13.66 3.68 13.50
CA GLY A 146 13.12 3.70 14.86
C GLY A 146 11.85 4.55 15.03
N TYR A 147 11.38 5.22 14.00
CA TYR A 147 10.10 5.95 14.04
C TYR A 147 8.90 5.01 14.22
N ALA A 148 9.03 3.76 13.79
CA ALA A 148 8.04 2.70 13.93
C ALA A 148 8.23 1.85 15.19
N ASP A 149 9.05 2.29 16.16
CA ASP A 149 9.20 1.63 17.46
C ASP A 149 7.83 1.43 18.13
N LEU A 150 7.58 0.24 18.62
CA LEU A 150 6.31 -0.15 19.22
C LEU A 150 5.86 0.82 20.34
N ARG A 151 6.82 1.33 21.15
CA ARG A 151 6.55 2.32 22.19
C ARG A 151 6.08 3.66 21.62
N GLN A 152 6.67 4.07 20.49
CA GLN A 152 6.26 5.30 19.81
C GLN A 152 4.87 5.15 19.19
N VAL A 153 4.58 4.01 18.57
CA VAL A 153 3.24 3.72 18.02
C VAL A 153 2.20 3.72 19.16
N HIS A 154 2.56 3.15 20.30
CA HIS A 154 1.69 3.15 21.46
C HIS A 154 1.43 4.56 22.01
N ALA A 155 2.46 5.42 22.12
CA ALA A 155 2.29 6.82 22.52
C ALA A 155 1.32 7.58 21.58
N TRP A 156 1.35 7.30 20.28
CA TRP A 156 0.37 7.88 19.35
C TRP A 156 -1.06 7.41 19.62
N ASN A 157 -1.24 6.19 20.12
CA ASN A 157 -2.56 5.68 20.48
C ASN A 157 -3.11 6.39 21.73
N GLN A 158 -2.27 6.75 22.68
CA GLN A 158 -2.68 7.50 23.87
C GLN A 158 -3.24 8.89 23.53
N ASP A 159 -2.66 9.60 22.53
CA ASP A 159 -3.20 10.86 22.03
C ASP A 159 -4.62 10.72 21.48
N PHE A 160 -4.91 9.60 20.81
CA PHE A 160 -6.23 9.30 20.28
C PHE A 160 -7.24 8.98 21.40
N VAL A 161 -6.82 8.25 22.42
CA VAL A 161 -7.64 7.86 23.58
C VAL A 161 -8.16 9.08 24.33
N ALA A 162 -7.32 10.08 24.55
CA ALA A 162 -7.67 11.28 25.31
C ALA A 162 -8.76 12.14 24.65
N GLY A 163 -8.97 12.03 23.34
CA GLY A 163 -9.84 12.90 22.56
C GLY A 163 -11.17 12.30 22.10
N SER A 164 -11.51 11.03 22.39
CA SER A 164 -12.64 10.32 21.79
C SER A 164 -13.40 9.43 22.79
N PRO A 165 -14.77 9.40 22.75
CA PRO A 165 -15.56 8.43 23.52
C PRO A 165 -15.25 6.96 23.17
N ALA A 166 -14.80 6.68 21.95
CA ALA A 166 -14.27 5.39 21.56
C ALA A 166 -12.91 5.10 22.23
N GLY A 167 -12.16 6.15 22.55
CA GLY A 167 -10.88 6.09 23.26
C GLY A 167 -10.96 5.44 24.61
N GLN A 168 -12.00 5.71 25.40
CA GLN A 168 -12.19 5.10 26.73
C GLN A 168 -12.30 3.56 26.68
N ARG A 169 -12.84 3.00 25.58
CA ARG A 169 -12.83 1.54 25.37
C ARG A 169 -11.43 1.03 25.01
N TYR A 170 -10.66 1.86 24.39
CA TYR A 170 -9.28 1.56 23.96
C TYR A 170 -8.27 1.74 25.11
N GLU A 171 -8.59 2.52 26.13
CA GLU A 171 -7.71 2.83 27.27
C GLU A 171 -7.22 1.56 27.99
N ARG A 172 -8.14 0.63 28.28
CA ARG A 172 -7.77 -0.66 28.88
C ARG A 172 -6.84 -1.49 27.98
N LEU A 173 -7.12 -1.51 26.67
CA LEU A 173 -6.27 -2.20 25.70
C LEU A 173 -4.88 -1.55 25.64
N ALA A 174 -4.79 -0.23 25.68
CA ALA A 174 -3.55 0.50 25.70
C ALA A 174 -2.71 0.16 26.93
N GLU A 175 -3.32 0.12 28.13
CA GLU A 175 -2.64 -0.28 29.39
C GLU A 175 -2.16 -1.74 29.36
N GLU A 176 -2.90 -2.66 28.71
CA GLU A 176 -2.49 -4.04 28.58
C GLU A 176 -1.32 -4.19 27.62
N ILE A 177 -1.29 -3.42 26.53
CA ILE A 177 -0.16 -3.35 25.59
C ILE A 177 1.09 -2.80 26.31
N ASP A 178 0.96 -1.75 27.13
CA ASP A 178 2.06 -1.20 27.93
C ASP A 178 2.66 -2.26 28.85
N ARG A 179 1.80 -2.99 29.57
CA ARG A 179 2.25 -4.07 30.45
C ARG A 179 2.96 -5.19 29.69
N ALA A 180 2.46 -5.54 28.51
CA ALA A 180 3.09 -6.55 27.65
C ALA A 180 4.46 -6.11 27.15
N ILE A 181 4.62 -4.85 26.73
CA ILE A 181 5.90 -4.26 26.30
C ILE A 181 6.88 -4.23 27.49
N ALA A 182 6.43 -3.77 28.66
CA ALA A 182 7.25 -3.74 29.88
C ALA A 182 7.70 -5.14 30.29
N PHE A 183 6.84 -6.13 30.22
CA PHE A 183 7.16 -7.54 30.47
C PHE A 183 8.22 -8.08 29.51
N MET A 184 8.05 -7.88 28.20
CA MET A 184 9.04 -8.31 27.20
C MET A 184 10.41 -7.68 27.47
N HIS A 185 10.45 -6.39 27.81
CA HIS A 185 11.68 -5.69 28.17
C HIS A 185 12.32 -6.28 29.45
N ALA A 186 11.51 -6.57 30.46
CA ALA A 186 11.99 -7.20 31.69
C ALA A 186 12.53 -8.62 31.46
N CYS A 187 12.01 -9.34 30.48
CA CYS A 187 12.50 -10.65 30.05
C CYS A 187 13.79 -10.58 29.21
N GLY A 188 14.33 -9.38 28.94
CA GLY A 188 15.57 -9.21 28.19
C GLY A 188 15.37 -9.25 26.66
N ALA A 189 14.14 -9.05 26.17
CA ALA A 189 13.92 -8.88 24.73
C ALA A 189 14.67 -7.62 24.25
N ASP A 190 15.45 -7.79 23.18
CA ASP A 190 16.27 -6.71 22.62
C ASP A 190 15.36 -5.59 22.08
N PRO A 191 15.46 -4.35 22.62
CA PRO A 191 14.69 -3.22 22.13
C PRO A 191 14.93 -2.93 20.64
N ASP A 192 16.09 -3.27 20.09
CA ASP A 192 16.42 -3.02 18.70
C ASP A 192 15.64 -3.92 17.73
N GLN A 193 15.17 -5.08 18.17
CA GLN A 193 14.29 -5.96 17.41
C GLN A 193 12.91 -5.34 17.14
N PHE A 194 12.48 -4.36 17.94
CA PHE A 194 11.21 -3.65 17.80
C PHE A 194 11.32 -2.33 17.05
N ARG A 195 12.53 -1.94 16.63
CA ARG A 195 12.78 -0.68 15.93
C ARG A 195 12.51 -0.75 14.44
N ALA A 196 12.68 -1.92 13.83
CA ALA A 196 12.44 -2.13 12.41
C ALA A 196 11.09 -2.79 12.20
N VAL A 197 10.32 -2.23 11.28
CA VAL A 197 9.00 -2.76 10.92
C VAL A 197 8.98 -3.11 9.45
N GLU A 198 8.57 -4.35 9.13
CA GLU A 198 8.27 -4.71 7.76
C GLU A 198 7.05 -3.92 7.27
N PHE A 199 7.20 -3.26 6.15
CA PHE A 199 6.15 -2.48 5.51
C PHE A 199 6.28 -2.61 3.99
N TYR A 200 5.18 -2.92 3.33
CA TYR A 200 5.12 -3.14 1.89
C TYR A 200 4.17 -2.15 1.24
N SER A 201 4.48 -1.73 0.02
CA SER A 201 3.62 -0.90 -0.81
C SER A 201 2.78 -1.73 -1.76
N SER A 202 1.65 -1.17 -2.19
CA SER A 202 0.77 -1.82 -3.16
C SER A 202 -0.06 -0.82 -3.94
N HIS A 203 -0.43 -1.17 -5.17
CA HIS A 203 -1.41 -0.43 -5.96
C HIS A 203 -2.13 -1.33 -6.99
N GLU A 204 -3.16 -0.80 -7.65
CA GLU A 204 -3.83 -1.45 -8.78
C GLU A 204 -2.95 -1.33 -10.03
N ALA A 205 -2.58 -2.46 -10.62
CA ALA A 205 -1.87 -2.50 -11.91
C ALA A 205 -2.81 -2.06 -13.05
N LEU A 206 -3.16 -0.78 -13.07
CA LEU A 206 -4.15 -0.22 -13.98
C LEU A 206 -3.54 0.26 -15.30
N LEU A 207 -2.33 0.81 -15.25
CA LEU A 207 -1.63 1.41 -16.39
C LEU A 207 -0.51 0.48 -16.86
N LEU A 208 -0.84 -0.49 -17.70
CA LEU A 208 0.11 -1.54 -18.12
C LEU A 208 1.39 -1.01 -18.75
N ASP A 209 1.35 0.10 -19.46
CA ASP A 209 2.55 0.74 -20.00
C ASP A 209 3.54 1.17 -18.88
N TYR A 210 2.99 1.63 -17.74
CA TYR A 210 3.79 1.98 -16.57
C TYR A 210 4.39 0.74 -15.91
N GLU A 211 3.57 -0.27 -15.69
CA GLU A 211 3.97 -1.51 -15.04
C GLU A 211 5.02 -2.26 -15.88
N GLN A 212 4.79 -2.37 -17.19
CA GLN A 212 5.76 -2.99 -18.11
C GLN A 212 7.09 -2.25 -18.13
N ALA A 213 7.06 -0.91 -18.16
CA ALA A 213 8.26 -0.10 -18.18
C ALA A 213 9.08 -0.24 -16.86
N LEU A 214 8.47 -0.65 -15.76
CA LEU A 214 9.12 -0.91 -14.47
C LEU A 214 9.35 -2.40 -14.19
N THR A 215 8.96 -3.29 -15.09
CA THR A 215 9.26 -4.73 -14.96
C THR A 215 10.73 -5.00 -15.23
N ARG A 216 11.36 -5.78 -14.36
CA ARG A 216 12.80 -6.13 -14.41
C ARG A 216 12.98 -7.64 -14.29
N THR A 217 13.96 -8.18 -14.99
CA THR A 217 14.40 -9.57 -14.79
C THR A 217 15.41 -9.60 -13.64
N ASP A 218 15.12 -10.40 -12.62
CA ASP A 218 16.08 -10.64 -11.54
C ASP A 218 17.22 -11.53 -12.01
N ALA A 219 18.46 -11.03 -11.92
CA ALA A 219 19.64 -11.73 -12.39
C ALA A 219 19.92 -13.06 -11.66
N ARG A 220 19.41 -13.24 -10.44
CA ARG A 220 19.61 -14.46 -9.64
C ARG A 220 18.70 -15.60 -10.11
N THR A 221 17.47 -15.28 -10.50
CA THR A 221 16.42 -16.27 -10.77
C THR A 221 16.03 -16.34 -12.24
N GLY A 222 16.37 -15.33 -13.04
CA GLY A 222 15.89 -15.16 -14.41
C GLY A 222 14.40 -14.83 -14.52
N GLN A 223 13.72 -14.58 -13.40
CA GLN A 223 12.29 -14.32 -13.34
C GLN A 223 11.98 -12.82 -13.48
N ALA A 224 10.84 -12.51 -14.07
CA ALA A 224 10.37 -11.14 -14.23
C ALA A 224 9.60 -10.67 -12.98
N TYR A 225 9.98 -9.51 -12.45
CA TYR A 225 9.28 -8.82 -11.36
C TYR A 225 8.86 -7.44 -11.84
N ASP A 226 7.59 -7.12 -11.66
CA ASP A 226 7.19 -5.71 -11.69
C ASP A 226 7.73 -5.03 -10.44
N SER A 227 8.62 -4.10 -10.62
CA SER A 227 9.31 -3.40 -9.54
C SER A 227 8.67 -2.06 -9.17
N SER A 228 7.42 -1.83 -9.59
CA SER A 228 6.65 -0.62 -9.26
C SER A 228 6.13 -0.64 -7.82
N ALA A 229 5.85 -1.83 -7.26
CA ALA A 229 5.43 -2.05 -5.88
C ALA A 229 5.70 -3.49 -5.42
N HIS A 230 5.60 -3.76 -4.10
CA HIS A 230 5.77 -5.10 -3.54
C HIS A 230 4.58 -6.02 -3.82
N LEU A 231 3.37 -5.45 -3.97
CA LEU A 231 2.14 -6.15 -4.29
C LEU A 231 1.32 -5.32 -5.27
N LEU A 232 0.86 -5.98 -6.32
CA LEU A 232 -0.09 -5.41 -7.27
C LEU A 232 -1.43 -6.13 -7.13
N TRP A 233 -2.52 -5.52 -7.56
CA TRP A 233 -3.76 -6.25 -7.76
C TRP A 233 -4.42 -5.88 -9.07
N ILE A 234 -5.20 -6.84 -9.58
CA ILE A 234 -6.06 -6.63 -10.74
C ILE A 234 -7.43 -6.17 -10.25
N GLY A 235 -7.85 -5.00 -10.69
CA GLY A 235 -9.14 -4.41 -10.33
C GLY A 235 -10.32 -5.10 -11.00
N GLU A 236 -11.53 -4.85 -10.50
CA GLU A 236 -12.77 -5.43 -11.00
C GLU A 236 -13.01 -5.17 -12.51
N ARG A 237 -12.61 -3.99 -13.00
CA ARG A 237 -12.83 -3.60 -14.40
C ARG A 237 -11.85 -4.21 -15.38
N THR A 238 -10.76 -4.79 -14.89
CA THR A 238 -9.64 -5.30 -15.70
C THR A 238 -9.38 -6.79 -15.45
N ARG A 239 -10.27 -7.48 -14.72
CA ARG A 239 -10.10 -8.88 -14.30
C ARG A 239 -10.56 -9.94 -15.29
N ASP A 240 -10.86 -9.56 -16.55
CA ASP A 240 -11.19 -10.54 -17.57
C ASP A 240 -10.05 -11.57 -17.69
N PRO A 241 -10.33 -12.89 -17.54
CA PRO A 241 -9.31 -13.93 -17.62
C PRO A 241 -8.52 -13.96 -18.95
N GLY A 242 -9.13 -13.48 -20.05
CA GLY A 242 -8.48 -13.30 -21.35
C GLY A 242 -7.92 -11.91 -21.58
N GLY A 243 -8.04 -11.00 -20.61
CA GLY A 243 -7.63 -9.60 -20.72
C GLY A 243 -6.14 -9.38 -20.47
N ALA A 244 -5.60 -8.29 -21.01
CA ALA A 244 -4.19 -7.94 -20.96
C ALA A 244 -3.64 -7.81 -19.52
N HIS A 245 -4.45 -7.32 -18.57
CA HIS A 245 -4.02 -7.17 -17.18
C HIS A 245 -3.81 -8.52 -16.48
N VAL A 246 -4.71 -9.49 -16.75
CA VAL A 246 -4.56 -10.84 -16.18
C VAL A 246 -3.39 -11.56 -16.83
N GLU A 247 -3.19 -11.39 -18.13
CA GLU A 247 -2.06 -11.96 -18.85
C GLU A 247 -0.73 -11.35 -18.34
N PHE A 248 -0.67 -10.05 -18.14
CA PHE A 248 0.49 -9.41 -17.52
C PHE A 248 0.80 -9.99 -16.12
N ALA A 249 -0.22 -10.13 -15.28
CA ALA A 249 -0.06 -10.66 -13.93
C ALA A 249 0.45 -12.12 -13.91
N ARG A 250 0.16 -12.92 -14.96
CA ARG A 250 0.69 -14.29 -15.10
C ARG A 250 2.18 -14.34 -15.43
N GLN A 251 2.71 -13.27 -16.01
CA GLN A 251 4.11 -13.23 -16.48
C GLN A 251 5.09 -12.71 -15.43
N ILE A 252 4.59 -12.14 -14.33
CA ILE A 252 5.42 -11.58 -13.28
C ILE A 252 5.39 -12.40 -12.00
N GLN A 253 6.47 -12.32 -11.22
CA GLN A 253 6.60 -12.94 -9.91
C GLN A 253 6.16 -12.04 -8.75
N THR A 254 5.99 -10.75 -8.98
CA THR A 254 5.43 -9.83 -7.98
C THR A 254 4.06 -10.32 -7.53
N PRO A 255 3.79 -10.42 -6.21
CA PRO A 255 2.49 -10.88 -5.71
C PRO A 255 1.33 -10.12 -6.35
N SER A 256 0.39 -10.83 -6.97
CA SER A 256 -0.70 -10.21 -7.72
C SER A 256 -2.04 -10.94 -7.51
N PRO A 257 -2.76 -10.69 -6.41
CA PRO A 257 -4.11 -11.22 -6.22
C PRO A 257 -5.13 -10.52 -7.12
N SER A 258 -6.10 -11.27 -7.62
CA SER A 258 -7.28 -10.68 -8.26
C SER A 258 -8.32 -10.28 -7.22
N ARG A 259 -8.90 -9.09 -7.33
CA ARG A 259 -10.06 -8.71 -6.51
C ARG A 259 -11.30 -9.45 -7.01
N SER A 260 -11.86 -10.33 -6.17
CA SER A 260 -13.18 -10.91 -6.37
C SER A 260 -14.24 -9.93 -5.87
N ALA A 261 -15.23 -9.59 -6.70
CA ALA A 261 -16.35 -8.71 -6.32
C ALA A 261 -17.44 -9.41 -5.52
N ARG A 262 -17.31 -10.71 -5.23
CA ARG A 262 -18.26 -11.37 -4.34
C ARG A 262 -17.84 -11.12 -2.91
N PRO A 263 -18.66 -10.42 -2.09
CA PRO A 263 -18.49 -10.48 -0.66
C PRO A 263 -18.66 -11.95 -0.28
N SER A 264 -17.60 -12.58 0.26
CA SER A 264 -17.78 -13.80 1.03
C SER A 264 -18.81 -13.48 2.11
N PRO A 265 -19.85 -14.30 2.30
CA PRO A 265 -20.72 -14.11 3.43
C PRO A 265 -19.83 -14.09 4.67
N LEU A 266 -19.89 -12.99 5.42
CA LEU A 266 -19.25 -12.89 6.72
C LEU A 266 -19.70 -14.13 7.49
N ARG A 267 -18.78 -15.07 7.73
CA ARG A 267 -19.00 -16.08 8.74
C ARG A 267 -19.14 -15.30 10.03
N THR A 268 -20.36 -15.09 10.46
CA THR A 268 -20.64 -14.67 11.82
C THR A 268 -19.98 -15.69 12.73
N CYS A 269 -18.85 -15.32 13.34
CA CYS A 269 -18.35 -16.02 14.52
C CYS A 269 -19.43 -15.84 15.59
N SER A 270 -20.33 -16.80 15.69
CA SER A 270 -21.14 -16.98 16.86
C SER A 270 -20.26 -17.64 17.90
N ARG A 271 -19.88 -16.83 18.92
CA ARG A 271 -19.28 -17.12 20.22
C ARG A 271 -17.92 -17.80 20.24
#